data_edeacbfea51a42088a1af42cd3744678
#
_entry.id   edeacbfea51a42088a1af42cd3744678
#
_cell.length_a   1.000
_cell.length_b   1.000
_cell.length_c   1.000
_cell.angle_alpha   90.00
_cell.angle_beta   90.00
_cell.angle_gamma   90.00
#
_symmetry.space_group_name_H-M   'P 1'
#
loop_
_entity.id
_entity.type
_entity.pdbx_description
1 polymer ?
#
loop_
_entity_poly.entity_id
_entity_poly.type
_entity_poly.pdbx_seq_one_letter_code
_entity_poly.pdbx_strand_id
1 'polypeptide(L)'
;MNRELIAVIEQIGREKRIDTEKVVQAIEAALQTAANKRYGGLDNIQVRMDRKTGEIEAVALKTIVEMVTDPQREISLADAQRLDEGAELGDEIGQLLAVEDLGRIAAQTAKQVIFQRVREAEMESVYQEFHGREREIVSGVVMGQERRNYIIDLGKTEAVLPIQEQVPRENFRRGDRIRALLVEVRSAAKGHQLILSRSHPEFVSKLFALEVPEIGEGIVQIKHVVREAGDRTKIAVISKNPSVDPVGACVGVKGSRVQAVVRELRGEKIDIIPWSDDPRIFIGEALSPAVVEKVGINEVEHSAIVVVADQQLSLAIGKKGQNVRLAAKLTGWKIDILSEGEYDKERAQTRDREITAAIAREHEQQALQQAQLQGRIAESGPTIESLPGVGPKLAALLQAAGFDTLEKIAEAAPDALTSVPMVGEKVAQKLVEAAKAALAGYSAGEQSQADAASGADTGTDAGENTAAASAANDTSGRAS
;
A
#
# COMPACT_ATOMS: atom_id res chain seq x y z
N MET A 1 -51.11 -23.69 29.17
CA MET A 1 -50.26 -22.98 28.20
C MET A 1 -49.13 -22.22 28.88
N ASN A 2 -49.38 -21.46 29.92
CA ASN A 2 -48.34 -20.62 30.57
C ASN A 2 -47.28 -21.43 31.33
N ARG A 3 -47.66 -22.50 32.07
CA ARG A 3 -46.68 -23.41 32.75
C ARG A 3 -45.80 -24.19 31.80
N GLU A 4 -46.30 -24.56 30.61
CA GLU A 4 -45.50 -25.20 29.57
C GLU A 4 -44.41 -24.27 29.04
N LEU A 5 -44.72 -22.96 28.91
CA LEU A 5 -43.74 -21.97 28.47
C LEU A 5 -42.55 -21.86 29.43
N ILE A 6 -42.82 -21.79 30.75
CA ILE A 6 -41.76 -21.78 31.77
C ILE A 6 -40.93 -23.05 31.73
N ALA A 7 -41.57 -24.24 31.60
CA ALA A 7 -40.84 -25.51 31.50
C ALA A 7 -39.90 -25.55 30.27
N VAL A 8 -40.35 -24.99 29.14
CA VAL A 8 -39.53 -24.86 27.93
C VAL A 8 -38.37 -23.90 28.13
N ILE A 9 -38.58 -22.74 28.76
CA ILE A 9 -37.53 -21.77 29.08
C ILE A 9 -36.49 -22.40 30.00
N GLU A 10 -36.89 -23.12 31.05
CA GLU A 10 -35.99 -23.80 31.98
C GLU A 10 -35.21 -24.93 31.31
N GLN A 11 -35.85 -25.73 30.44
CA GLN A 11 -35.18 -26.79 29.69
C GLN A 11 -34.13 -26.21 28.79
N ILE A 12 -34.47 -25.19 28.00
CA ILE A 12 -33.51 -24.52 27.09
C ILE A 12 -32.37 -23.87 27.88
N GLY A 13 -32.71 -23.23 29.02
CA GLY A 13 -31.70 -22.64 29.91
C GLY A 13 -30.67 -23.66 30.36
N ARG A 14 -31.10 -24.86 30.75
CA ARG A 14 -30.21 -25.97 31.14
C ARG A 14 -29.41 -26.55 29.99
N GLU A 15 -30.07 -26.81 28.85
CA GLU A 15 -29.41 -27.43 27.68
C GLU A 15 -28.41 -26.49 27.01
N LYS A 16 -28.73 -25.23 26.89
CA LYS A 16 -27.93 -24.21 26.17
C LYS A 16 -27.10 -23.29 27.09
N ARG A 17 -27.20 -23.49 28.43
CA ARG A 17 -26.53 -22.65 29.43
C ARG A 17 -26.92 -21.17 29.33
N ILE A 18 -28.19 -20.91 29.03
CA ILE A 18 -28.74 -19.55 28.94
C ILE A 18 -29.34 -19.18 30.27
N ASP A 19 -29.10 -17.95 30.73
CA ASP A 19 -29.72 -17.39 31.90
C ASP A 19 -31.24 -17.23 31.66
N THR A 20 -32.04 -18.04 32.35
CA THR A 20 -33.49 -18.07 32.21
C THR A 20 -34.12 -16.73 32.55
N GLU A 21 -33.59 -15.98 33.53
CA GLU A 21 -34.08 -14.67 33.89
C GLU A 21 -33.94 -13.67 32.74
N LYS A 22 -32.83 -13.68 32.05
CA LYS A 22 -32.63 -12.83 30.85
C LYS A 22 -33.58 -13.18 29.71
N VAL A 23 -33.97 -14.44 29.58
CA VAL A 23 -34.97 -14.86 28.59
C VAL A 23 -36.34 -14.30 28.96
N VAL A 24 -36.73 -14.42 30.23
CA VAL A 24 -37.99 -13.90 30.71
C VAL A 24 -38.08 -12.38 30.56
N GLN A 25 -37.03 -11.66 30.95
CA GLN A 25 -36.96 -10.19 30.78
C GLN A 25 -37.05 -9.77 29.30
N ALA A 26 -36.42 -10.54 28.39
CA ALA A 26 -36.54 -10.25 26.98
C ALA A 26 -37.95 -10.52 26.42
N ILE A 27 -38.64 -11.52 26.96
CA ILE A 27 -40.05 -11.78 26.63
C ILE A 27 -40.93 -10.65 27.15
N GLU A 28 -40.74 -10.21 28.39
CA GLU A 28 -41.49 -9.08 28.99
C GLU A 28 -41.31 -7.79 28.17
N ALA A 29 -40.07 -7.44 27.79
CA ALA A 29 -39.76 -6.28 26.96
C ALA A 29 -40.38 -6.35 25.54
N ALA A 30 -40.37 -7.53 24.93
CA ALA A 30 -40.99 -7.72 23.62
C ALA A 30 -42.50 -7.67 23.67
N LEU A 31 -43.08 -8.21 24.74
CA LEU A 31 -44.55 -8.13 25.01
C LEU A 31 -44.98 -6.69 25.32
N GLN A 32 -44.20 -5.96 26.08
CA GLN A 32 -44.42 -4.55 26.35
C GLN A 32 -44.48 -3.73 25.06
N THR A 33 -43.49 -3.97 24.15
CA THR A 33 -43.45 -3.33 22.83
C THR A 33 -44.71 -3.66 22.01
N ALA A 34 -45.12 -4.92 22.02
CA ALA A 34 -46.31 -5.37 21.31
C ALA A 34 -47.60 -4.80 21.89
N ALA A 35 -47.69 -4.73 23.23
CA ALA A 35 -48.82 -4.11 23.94
C ALA A 35 -48.89 -2.60 23.66
N ASN A 36 -47.79 -1.89 23.76
CA ASN A 36 -47.72 -0.46 23.44
C ASN A 36 -48.25 -0.17 22.03
N LYS A 37 -47.82 -0.97 21.04
CA LYS A 37 -48.27 -0.81 19.66
C LYS A 37 -49.77 -1.06 19.49
N ARG A 38 -50.33 -2.04 20.20
CA ARG A 38 -51.74 -2.37 20.13
C ARG A 38 -52.63 -1.32 20.76
N TYR A 39 -52.21 -0.76 21.88
CA TYR A 39 -52.97 0.26 22.61
C TYR A 39 -52.68 1.70 22.16
N GLY A 40 -52.30 1.90 20.88
CA GLY A 40 -52.18 3.23 20.28
C GLY A 40 -50.82 3.92 20.43
N GLY A 41 -49.77 3.17 20.75
CA GLY A 41 -48.43 3.72 20.90
C GLY A 41 -48.14 4.32 22.29
N LEU A 42 -48.89 3.88 23.29
CA LEU A 42 -48.70 4.27 24.68
C LEU A 42 -47.34 3.75 25.20
N ASP A 43 -46.63 4.58 25.92
CA ASP A 43 -45.33 4.27 26.56
C ASP A 43 -45.47 3.93 28.06
N ASN A 44 -46.68 3.99 28.59
CA ASN A 44 -47.02 3.78 29.98
C ASN A 44 -47.51 2.34 30.31
N ILE A 45 -47.36 1.38 29.41
CA ILE A 45 -47.74 0.00 29.66
C ILE A 45 -46.56 -0.79 30.19
N GLN A 46 -46.71 -1.46 31.31
CA GLN A 46 -45.77 -2.43 31.86
C GLN A 46 -46.34 -3.85 31.72
N VAL A 47 -45.46 -4.78 31.26
CA VAL A 47 -45.82 -6.19 31.17
C VAL A 47 -44.90 -6.99 32.09
N ARG A 48 -45.50 -7.83 32.95
CA ARG A 48 -44.79 -8.71 33.86
C ARG A 48 -45.23 -10.16 33.63
N MET A 49 -44.30 -11.08 33.78
CA MET A 49 -44.59 -12.52 33.75
C MET A 49 -44.29 -13.12 35.11
N ASP A 50 -45.25 -13.80 35.69
CA ASP A 50 -45.02 -14.58 36.90
C ASP A 50 -44.06 -15.73 36.61
N ARG A 51 -42.98 -15.82 37.39
CA ARG A 51 -41.88 -16.83 37.19
C ARG A 51 -42.32 -18.26 37.51
N LYS A 52 -43.41 -18.44 38.27
CA LYS A 52 -43.90 -19.77 38.69
C LYS A 52 -45.05 -20.27 37.83
N THR A 53 -45.99 -19.39 37.54
CA THR A 53 -47.21 -19.74 36.81
C THR A 53 -47.08 -19.48 35.31
N GLY A 54 -46.17 -18.57 34.90
CA GLY A 54 -46.03 -18.10 33.54
C GLY A 54 -47.21 -17.19 33.11
N GLU A 55 -48.01 -16.73 34.05
CA GLU A 55 -49.09 -15.79 33.79
C GLU A 55 -48.51 -14.44 33.43
N ILE A 56 -49.15 -13.77 32.46
CA ILE A 56 -48.69 -12.50 31.93
C ILE A 56 -49.73 -11.45 32.35
N GLU A 57 -49.26 -10.44 33.05
CA GLU A 57 -50.06 -9.30 33.44
C GLU A 57 -49.57 -8.07 32.69
N ALA A 58 -50.52 -7.29 32.16
CA ALA A 58 -50.24 -6.02 31.55
C ALA A 58 -50.93 -4.92 32.35
N VAL A 59 -50.19 -3.92 32.74
CA VAL A 59 -50.65 -2.83 33.60
C VAL A 59 -50.38 -1.51 32.89
N ALA A 60 -51.39 -0.68 32.69
CA ALA A 60 -51.21 0.70 32.26
C ALA A 60 -50.96 1.58 33.52
N LEU A 61 -49.78 2.19 33.57
CA LEU A 61 -49.44 3.17 34.58
C LEU A 61 -50.14 4.50 34.24
N LYS A 62 -50.99 4.99 35.13
CA LYS A 62 -51.71 6.25 34.99
C LYS A 62 -51.35 7.20 36.12
N THR A 63 -51.08 8.46 35.78
CA THR A 63 -50.81 9.51 36.75
C THR A 63 -52.13 10.01 37.34
N ILE A 64 -52.20 10.14 38.65
CA ILE A 64 -53.37 10.61 39.36
C ILE A 64 -53.44 12.13 39.25
N VAL A 65 -54.51 12.64 38.66
CA VAL A 65 -54.76 14.08 38.46
C VAL A 65 -56.13 14.52 39.01
N GLU A 66 -56.29 15.81 39.30
CA GLU A 66 -57.57 16.34 39.67
C GLU A 66 -58.57 16.34 38.52
N MET A 67 -58.09 16.71 37.30
CA MET A 67 -58.91 16.78 36.10
C MET A 67 -58.21 15.98 34.97
N VAL A 68 -58.87 14.94 34.54
CA VAL A 68 -58.34 14.02 33.48
C VAL A 68 -58.40 14.71 32.12
N THR A 69 -57.22 14.94 31.50
CA THR A 69 -57.08 15.50 30.16
C THR A 69 -56.86 14.39 29.14
N ASP A 70 -56.05 13.38 29.48
CA ASP A 70 -55.83 12.22 28.69
C ASP A 70 -56.22 10.93 29.45
N PRO A 71 -57.42 10.37 29.15
CA PRO A 71 -57.91 9.15 29.84
C PRO A 71 -56.98 7.92 29.67
N GLN A 72 -56.06 7.96 28.73
CA GLN A 72 -55.13 6.85 28.54
C GLN A 72 -53.91 6.91 29.46
N ARG A 73 -53.53 8.12 29.90
CA ARG A 73 -52.35 8.37 30.74
C ARG A 73 -52.71 8.88 32.15
N GLU A 74 -53.92 9.34 32.34
CA GLU A 74 -54.34 9.98 33.55
C GLU A 74 -55.59 9.29 34.14
N ILE A 75 -55.73 9.36 35.43
CA ILE A 75 -56.91 8.88 36.19
C ILE A 75 -57.30 9.91 37.25
N SER A 76 -58.57 10.03 37.48
CA SER A 76 -59.08 10.95 38.55
C SER A 76 -58.71 10.41 39.93
N LEU A 77 -58.48 11.31 40.89
CA LEU A 77 -58.24 10.94 42.29
C LEU A 77 -59.36 10.07 42.85
N ALA A 78 -60.62 10.35 42.52
CA ALA A 78 -61.75 9.58 42.97
C ALA A 78 -61.84 8.16 42.47
N ASP A 79 -61.36 7.92 41.20
CA ASP A 79 -61.29 6.59 40.62
C ASP A 79 -60.02 5.85 41.06
N ALA A 80 -58.91 6.57 41.30
CA ALA A 80 -57.70 6.02 41.86
C ALA A 80 -57.92 5.51 43.31
N GLN A 81 -58.60 6.27 44.14
CA GLN A 81 -58.92 5.87 45.50
C GLN A 81 -59.86 4.66 45.60
N ARG A 82 -60.60 4.33 44.55
CA ARG A 82 -61.38 3.07 44.48
C ARG A 82 -60.50 1.85 44.24
N LEU A 83 -59.37 2.08 43.69
CA LEU A 83 -58.36 1.00 43.40
C LEU A 83 -57.32 0.84 44.52
N ASP A 84 -56.92 1.97 45.11
CA ASP A 84 -56.04 2.04 46.28
C ASP A 84 -56.46 3.21 47.19
N GLU A 85 -56.91 2.91 48.42
CA GLU A 85 -57.36 3.91 49.39
C GLU A 85 -56.30 4.96 49.80
N GLY A 86 -54.99 4.60 49.57
CA GLY A 86 -53.84 5.46 49.87
C GLY A 86 -53.39 6.34 48.73
N ALA A 87 -54.10 6.37 47.59
CA ALA A 87 -53.73 7.12 46.42
C ALA A 87 -53.75 8.64 46.61
N GLU A 88 -52.66 9.32 46.27
CA GLU A 88 -52.47 10.77 46.33
C GLU A 88 -52.32 11.39 44.94
N LEU A 89 -52.57 12.71 44.84
CA LEU A 89 -52.35 13.44 43.57
C LEU A 89 -50.89 13.45 43.18
N GLY A 90 -50.64 13.10 41.91
CA GLY A 90 -49.27 13.01 41.33
C GLY A 90 -48.66 11.63 41.42
N ASP A 91 -49.28 10.69 42.14
CA ASP A 91 -48.81 9.29 42.14
C ASP A 91 -49.15 8.55 40.85
N GLU A 92 -48.46 7.48 40.60
CA GLU A 92 -48.75 6.54 39.51
C GLU A 92 -49.51 5.32 40.01
N ILE A 93 -50.65 5.02 39.42
CA ILE A 93 -51.44 3.83 39.75
C ILE A 93 -51.52 2.89 38.54
N GLY A 94 -51.36 1.60 38.80
CA GLY A 94 -51.45 0.57 37.78
C GLY A 94 -52.86 0.09 37.53
N GLN A 95 -53.39 0.30 36.34
CA GLN A 95 -54.65 -0.28 35.91
C GLN A 95 -54.45 -1.54 35.10
N LEU A 96 -54.99 -2.68 35.55
CA LEU A 96 -54.95 -3.94 34.81
C LEU A 96 -55.66 -3.84 33.45
N LEU A 97 -54.94 -4.20 32.39
CA LEU A 97 -55.47 -4.25 31.04
C LEU A 97 -56.08 -5.65 30.77
N ALA A 98 -57.17 -5.70 29.98
CA ALA A 98 -57.79 -6.98 29.59
C ALA A 98 -56.81 -7.81 28.76
N VAL A 99 -56.39 -8.98 29.30
CA VAL A 99 -55.29 -9.83 28.76
C VAL A 99 -55.76 -10.84 27.70
N GLU A 100 -57.10 -10.98 27.44
CA GLU A 100 -57.63 -12.02 26.54
C GLU A 100 -57.01 -12.01 25.15
N ASP A 101 -56.73 -10.88 24.57
CA ASP A 101 -56.09 -10.73 23.26
C ASP A 101 -54.54 -10.82 23.30
N LEU A 102 -53.92 -10.56 24.46
CA LEU A 102 -52.46 -10.65 24.63
C LEU A 102 -51.97 -12.07 24.71
N GLY A 103 -52.78 -13.06 25.08
CA GLY A 103 -52.36 -14.43 25.24
C GLY A 103 -51.82 -15.09 23.94
N ARG A 104 -52.43 -14.81 22.78
CA ARG A 104 -51.94 -15.29 21.48
C ARG A 104 -50.66 -14.58 21.02
N ILE A 105 -50.66 -13.24 21.20
CA ILE A 105 -49.50 -12.41 20.90
C ILE A 105 -48.33 -12.82 21.79
N ALA A 106 -48.57 -13.05 23.07
CA ALA A 106 -47.60 -13.49 24.04
C ALA A 106 -46.96 -14.82 23.67
N ALA A 107 -47.72 -15.82 23.31
CA ALA A 107 -47.20 -17.13 22.90
C ALA A 107 -46.31 -17.02 21.64
N GLN A 108 -46.73 -16.24 20.66
CA GLN A 108 -45.99 -16.04 19.44
C GLN A 108 -44.68 -15.24 19.65
N THR A 109 -44.78 -14.15 20.43
CA THR A 109 -43.64 -13.31 20.81
C THR A 109 -42.63 -14.08 21.65
N ALA A 110 -43.09 -14.80 22.68
CA ALA A 110 -42.24 -15.66 23.50
C ALA A 110 -41.49 -16.70 22.66
N LYS A 111 -42.19 -17.38 21.74
CA LYS A 111 -41.54 -18.31 20.81
C LYS A 111 -40.44 -17.62 20.01
N GLN A 112 -40.71 -16.46 19.45
CA GLN A 112 -39.75 -15.71 18.65
C GLN A 112 -38.52 -15.27 19.46
N VAL A 113 -38.73 -14.74 20.67
CA VAL A 113 -37.69 -14.32 21.60
C VAL A 113 -36.81 -15.50 22.03
N ILE A 114 -37.46 -16.63 22.38
CA ILE A 114 -36.73 -17.86 22.75
C ILE A 114 -35.83 -18.30 21.59
N PHE A 115 -36.38 -18.40 20.37
CA PHE A 115 -35.56 -18.78 19.21
C PHE A 115 -34.42 -17.82 18.97
N GLN A 116 -34.64 -16.52 19.14
CA GLN A 116 -33.59 -15.52 19.00
C GLN A 116 -32.51 -15.70 20.07
N ARG A 117 -32.87 -15.87 21.35
CA ARG A 117 -31.93 -16.10 22.45
C ARG A 117 -31.15 -17.39 22.33
N VAL A 118 -31.78 -18.46 21.90
CA VAL A 118 -31.11 -19.74 21.61
C VAL A 118 -30.07 -19.54 20.51
N ARG A 119 -30.47 -18.87 19.44
CA ARG A 119 -29.56 -18.57 18.33
C ARG A 119 -28.37 -17.70 18.76
N GLU A 120 -28.62 -16.65 19.53
CA GLU A 120 -27.58 -15.79 20.09
C GLU A 120 -26.58 -16.58 20.95
N ALA A 121 -27.09 -17.48 21.83
CA ALA A 121 -26.25 -18.31 22.67
C ALA A 121 -25.43 -19.36 21.87
N GLU A 122 -26.04 -19.97 20.84
CA GLU A 122 -25.34 -20.86 19.92
C GLU A 122 -24.22 -20.11 19.19
N MET A 123 -24.49 -18.91 18.72
CA MET A 123 -23.53 -18.06 18.05
C MET A 123 -22.38 -17.64 18.97
N GLU A 124 -22.70 -17.27 20.21
CA GLU A 124 -21.67 -16.95 21.22
C GLU A 124 -20.81 -18.17 21.53
N SER A 125 -21.40 -19.35 21.68
CA SER A 125 -20.67 -20.60 21.89
C SER A 125 -19.70 -20.92 20.74
N VAL A 126 -20.15 -20.73 19.49
CA VAL A 126 -19.30 -20.91 18.30
C VAL A 126 -18.19 -19.87 18.30
N TYR A 127 -18.48 -18.62 18.60
CA TYR A 127 -17.48 -17.55 18.67
C TYR A 127 -16.39 -17.89 19.69
N GLN A 128 -16.77 -18.27 20.91
CA GLN A 128 -15.82 -18.64 21.98
C GLN A 128 -14.96 -19.87 21.59
N GLU A 129 -15.51 -20.83 20.88
CA GLU A 129 -14.77 -22.01 20.44
C GLU A 129 -13.75 -21.71 19.33
N PHE A 130 -14.07 -20.81 18.40
CA PHE A 130 -13.26 -20.59 17.20
C PHE A 130 -12.43 -19.29 17.21
N HIS A 131 -12.76 -18.30 18.05
CA HIS A 131 -12.06 -17.00 18.08
C HIS A 131 -10.55 -17.11 18.34
N GLY A 132 -10.11 -18.06 19.12
CA GLY A 132 -8.68 -18.32 19.35
C GLY A 132 -8.01 -19.19 18.29
N ARG A 133 -8.77 -19.68 17.31
CA ARG A 133 -8.31 -20.63 16.29
C ARG A 133 -8.25 -20.01 14.88
N GLU A 134 -8.32 -18.71 14.82
CA GLU A 134 -8.08 -18.00 13.56
C GLU A 134 -6.68 -18.33 13.02
N ARG A 135 -6.54 -18.39 11.71
CA ARG A 135 -5.33 -18.83 11.00
C ARG A 135 -4.94 -20.31 11.21
N GLU A 136 -5.85 -21.14 11.68
CA GLU A 136 -5.70 -22.58 11.68
C GLU A 136 -6.36 -23.21 10.45
N ILE A 137 -5.87 -24.41 10.09
CA ILE A 137 -6.55 -25.24 9.09
C ILE A 137 -7.70 -25.98 9.77
N VAL A 138 -8.89 -25.81 9.22
CA VAL A 138 -10.08 -26.57 9.57
C VAL A 138 -10.45 -27.52 8.46
N SER A 139 -11.05 -28.66 8.81
CA SER A 139 -11.55 -29.65 7.86
C SER A 139 -13.05 -29.75 7.99
N GLY A 140 -13.75 -29.76 6.86
CA GLY A 140 -15.20 -29.86 6.85
C GLY A 140 -15.73 -30.55 5.60
N VAL A 141 -17.04 -30.72 5.55
CA VAL A 141 -17.76 -31.35 4.44
C VAL A 141 -18.58 -30.29 3.71
N VAL A 142 -18.47 -30.26 2.39
CA VAL A 142 -19.25 -29.35 1.55
C VAL A 142 -20.73 -29.75 1.58
N MET A 143 -21.57 -28.86 2.09
CA MET A 143 -23.03 -29.06 2.16
C MET A 143 -23.74 -28.63 0.86
N GLY A 144 -23.18 -27.64 0.17
CA GLY A 144 -23.73 -27.08 -1.05
C GLY A 144 -23.12 -25.75 -1.41
N GLN A 145 -23.77 -25.06 -2.32
CA GLN A 145 -23.36 -23.73 -2.76
C GLN A 145 -24.56 -22.77 -2.67
N GLU A 146 -24.39 -21.67 -1.99
CA GLU A 146 -25.36 -20.58 -1.89
C GLU A 146 -24.78 -19.30 -2.47
N ARG A 147 -25.43 -18.69 -3.47
CA ARG A 147 -24.98 -17.45 -4.12
C ARG A 147 -23.49 -17.49 -4.50
N ARG A 148 -23.01 -18.65 -5.02
CA ARG A 148 -21.61 -18.93 -5.39
C ARG A 148 -20.64 -19.13 -4.22
N ASN A 149 -21.08 -19.06 -2.98
CA ASN A 149 -20.26 -19.38 -1.80
C ASN A 149 -20.49 -20.85 -1.43
N TYR A 150 -19.43 -21.59 -1.10
CA TYR A 150 -19.60 -22.94 -0.56
C TYR A 150 -19.92 -22.86 0.93
N ILE A 151 -20.90 -23.66 1.34
CA ILE A 151 -21.25 -23.87 2.75
C ILE A 151 -20.58 -25.17 3.17
N ILE A 152 -19.80 -25.07 4.26
CA ILE A 152 -18.97 -26.15 4.78
C ILE A 152 -19.44 -26.49 6.18
N ASP A 153 -19.82 -27.73 6.40
CA ASP A 153 -20.13 -28.26 7.73
C ASP A 153 -18.83 -28.65 8.45
N LEU A 154 -18.57 -28.03 9.58
CA LEU A 154 -17.45 -28.34 10.46
C LEU A 154 -17.83 -29.34 11.58
N GLY A 155 -19.06 -29.89 11.55
CA GLY A 155 -19.63 -30.83 12.51
C GLY A 155 -20.47 -30.17 13.60
N LYS A 156 -20.02 -29.07 14.18
CA LYS A 156 -20.77 -28.32 15.20
C LYS A 156 -21.45 -27.08 14.63
N THR A 157 -20.89 -26.52 13.58
CA THR A 157 -21.37 -25.27 12.96
C THR A 157 -21.01 -25.25 11.48
N GLU A 158 -21.70 -24.40 10.76
CA GLU A 158 -21.44 -24.14 9.35
C GLU A 158 -20.47 -22.97 9.18
N ALA A 159 -19.58 -23.12 8.21
CA ALA A 159 -18.65 -22.07 7.77
C ALA A 159 -18.90 -21.75 6.30
N VAL A 160 -18.53 -20.55 5.88
CA VAL A 160 -18.64 -20.15 4.48
C VAL A 160 -17.26 -20.01 3.86
N LEU A 161 -17.12 -20.51 2.63
CA LEU A 161 -15.99 -20.24 1.74
C LEU A 161 -16.48 -19.30 0.64
N PRO A 162 -16.28 -17.97 0.81
CA PRO A 162 -16.77 -16.96 -0.12
C PRO A 162 -16.08 -17.09 -1.48
N ILE A 163 -16.71 -16.60 -2.54
CA ILE A 163 -16.17 -16.68 -3.90
C ILE A 163 -14.78 -16.02 -4.03
N GLN A 164 -14.51 -14.94 -3.30
CA GLN A 164 -13.22 -14.25 -3.31
C GLN A 164 -12.11 -15.10 -2.68
N GLU A 165 -12.46 -16.01 -1.80
CA GLU A 165 -11.55 -16.90 -1.07
C GLU A 165 -11.44 -18.29 -1.69
N GLN A 166 -12.14 -18.52 -2.80
CA GLN A 166 -12.06 -19.74 -3.60
C GLN A 166 -10.90 -19.67 -4.59
N VAL A 167 -10.40 -20.83 -4.97
CA VAL A 167 -9.44 -20.98 -6.07
C VAL A 167 -10.19 -21.27 -7.36
N PRO A 168 -10.02 -20.51 -8.44
CA PRO A 168 -10.86 -20.62 -9.66
C PRO A 168 -10.86 -21.99 -10.31
N ARG A 169 -9.81 -22.79 -10.08
CA ARG A 169 -9.70 -24.15 -10.66
C ARG A 169 -10.27 -25.25 -9.77
N GLU A 170 -10.66 -24.91 -8.54
CA GLU A 170 -11.21 -25.86 -7.61
C GLU A 170 -12.75 -25.91 -7.73
N ASN A 171 -13.28 -27.10 -7.97
CA ASN A 171 -14.70 -27.34 -7.95
C ASN A 171 -15.00 -28.43 -6.93
N PHE A 172 -15.90 -28.13 -6.00
CA PHE A 172 -16.31 -29.03 -4.94
C PHE A 172 -17.77 -29.44 -5.15
N ARG A 173 -18.05 -30.72 -4.83
CA ARG A 173 -19.40 -31.27 -4.85
C ARG A 173 -19.89 -31.44 -3.41
N ARG A 174 -21.19 -31.51 -3.25
CA ARG A 174 -21.81 -31.86 -1.99
C ARG A 174 -21.26 -33.20 -1.49
N GLY A 175 -20.81 -33.25 -0.24
CA GLY A 175 -20.19 -34.42 0.37
C GLY A 175 -18.66 -34.47 0.28
N ASP A 176 -18.03 -33.59 -0.54
CA ASP A 176 -16.58 -33.52 -0.59
C ASP A 176 -16.02 -33.04 0.74
N ARG A 177 -14.99 -33.72 1.22
CA ARG A 177 -14.21 -33.25 2.38
C ARG A 177 -13.13 -32.31 1.91
N ILE A 178 -13.07 -31.12 2.49
CA ILE A 178 -12.07 -30.10 2.16
C ILE A 178 -11.37 -29.61 3.42
N ARG A 179 -10.13 -29.13 3.24
CA ARG A 179 -9.39 -28.34 4.22
C ARG A 179 -9.39 -26.89 3.78
N ALA A 180 -9.49 -25.96 4.72
CA ALA A 180 -9.41 -24.53 4.45
C ALA A 180 -8.82 -23.81 5.65
N LEU A 181 -8.28 -22.62 5.42
CA LEU A 181 -7.80 -21.73 6.46
C LEU A 181 -9.01 -20.99 7.07
N LEU A 182 -9.14 -20.99 8.39
CA LEU A 182 -10.07 -20.13 9.10
C LEU A 182 -9.50 -18.71 9.13
N VAL A 183 -10.06 -17.80 8.33
CA VAL A 183 -9.53 -16.43 8.19
C VAL A 183 -10.13 -15.48 9.22
N GLU A 184 -11.42 -15.61 9.45
CA GLU A 184 -12.15 -14.66 10.29
C GLU A 184 -13.27 -15.37 11.06
N VAL A 185 -13.43 -14.97 12.32
CA VAL A 185 -14.53 -15.37 13.20
C VAL A 185 -15.34 -14.14 13.56
N ARG A 186 -16.58 -14.07 13.11
CA ARG A 186 -17.46 -12.91 13.29
C ARG A 186 -18.40 -13.09 14.46
N SER A 187 -18.49 -12.11 15.32
CA SER A 187 -19.56 -11.99 16.33
C SER A 187 -20.76 -11.26 15.73
N ALA A 188 -21.42 -11.88 14.75
CA ALA A 188 -22.48 -11.21 14.00
C ALA A 188 -23.85 -11.90 14.21
N ALA A 189 -24.88 -11.13 14.49
CA ALA A 189 -26.25 -11.64 14.65
C ALA A 189 -26.90 -12.14 13.35
N LYS A 190 -26.30 -11.87 12.20
CA LYS A 190 -26.80 -12.32 10.88
C LYS A 190 -25.67 -12.83 10.00
N GLY A 191 -25.90 -13.95 9.32
CA GLY A 191 -24.97 -14.56 8.36
C GLY A 191 -24.11 -15.66 8.95
N HIS A 192 -23.08 -16.05 8.20
CA HIS A 192 -22.14 -17.08 8.63
C HIS A 192 -21.03 -16.43 9.47
N GLN A 193 -20.72 -17.05 10.62
CA GLN A 193 -19.72 -16.54 11.56
C GLN A 193 -18.29 -16.88 11.15
N LEU A 194 -18.09 -18.05 10.55
CA LEU A 194 -16.78 -18.57 10.21
C LEU A 194 -16.52 -18.37 8.72
N ILE A 195 -15.48 -17.60 8.41
CA ILE A 195 -15.04 -17.34 7.03
C ILE A 195 -13.80 -18.17 6.75
N LEU A 196 -13.88 -18.98 5.72
CA LEU A 196 -12.80 -19.86 5.28
C LEU A 196 -12.13 -19.32 4.02
N SER A 197 -10.85 -19.64 3.85
CA SER A 197 -10.09 -19.34 2.64
C SER A 197 -9.30 -20.55 2.16
N ARG A 198 -9.25 -20.71 0.84
CA ARG A 198 -8.31 -21.59 0.15
C ARG A 198 -7.35 -20.80 -0.74
N SER A 199 -7.63 -19.51 -0.97
CA SER A 199 -6.78 -18.61 -1.77
C SER A 199 -5.66 -17.95 -0.96
N HIS A 200 -5.80 -17.82 0.35
CA HIS A 200 -4.87 -17.11 1.22
C HIS A 200 -3.47 -17.75 1.21
N PRO A 201 -2.37 -16.96 1.10
CA PRO A 201 -1.00 -17.49 1.10
C PRO A 201 -0.66 -18.31 2.35
N GLU A 202 -1.14 -17.90 3.51
CA GLU A 202 -0.88 -18.59 4.78
C GLU A 202 -1.46 -20.01 4.82
N PHE A 203 -2.47 -20.32 4.00
CA PHE A 203 -2.98 -21.68 3.86
C PHE A 203 -1.86 -22.64 3.44
N VAL A 204 -0.99 -22.22 2.50
CA VAL A 204 0.16 -23.00 2.07
C VAL A 204 1.14 -23.19 3.21
N SER A 205 1.48 -22.14 3.96
CA SER A 205 2.37 -22.24 5.12
C SER A 205 1.88 -23.24 6.16
N LYS A 206 0.58 -23.21 6.45
CA LYS A 206 -0.04 -24.12 7.42
C LYS A 206 -0.10 -25.56 6.90
N LEU A 207 -0.29 -25.77 5.59
CA LEU A 207 -0.19 -27.11 5.00
C LEU A 207 1.22 -27.67 5.12
N PHE A 208 2.26 -26.86 4.87
CA PHE A 208 3.63 -27.28 5.10
C PHE A 208 3.91 -27.60 6.57
N ALA A 209 3.39 -26.82 7.51
CA ALA A 209 3.54 -27.09 8.94
C ALA A 209 2.91 -28.42 9.37
N LEU A 210 1.87 -28.89 8.67
CA LEU A 210 1.25 -30.20 8.91
C LEU A 210 2.06 -31.36 8.29
N GLU A 211 2.70 -31.15 7.14
CA GLU A 211 3.39 -32.20 6.38
C GLU A 211 4.90 -32.27 6.72
N VAL A 212 5.49 -31.22 7.29
CA VAL A 212 6.92 -31.07 7.57
C VAL A 212 7.14 -30.92 9.08
N PRO A 213 7.53 -32.00 9.80
CA PRO A 213 7.74 -31.95 11.26
C PRO A 213 8.71 -30.86 11.69
N GLU A 214 9.79 -30.65 10.93
CA GLU A 214 10.82 -29.65 11.20
C GLU A 214 10.27 -28.20 11.19
N ILE A 215 9.17 -27.95 10.46
CA ILE A 215 8.44 -26.68 10.52
C ILE A 215 7.57 -26.64 11.77
N GLY A 216 6.86 -27.74 12.07
CA GLY A 216 6.05 -27.87 13.30
C GLY A 216 6.85 -27.66 14.57
N GLU A 217 8.08 -28.15 14.61
CA GLU A 217 9.03 -28.00 15.71
C GLU A 217 9.75 -26.65 15.71
N GLY A 218 9.59 -25.83 14.65
CA GLY A 218 10.19 -24.51 14.52
C GLY A 218 11.67 -24.48 14.19
N ILE A 219 12.26 -25.63 13.80
CA ILE A 219 13.64 -25.78 13.30
C ILE A 219 13.74 -25.10 11.92
N VAL A 220 12.83 -25.43 11.00
CA VAL A 220 12.69 -24.80 9.71
C VAL A 220 11.59 -23.75 9.80
N GLN A 221 11.83 -22.58 9.22
CA GLN A 221 10.88 -21.47 9.20
C GLN A 221 10.57 -21.05 7.77
N ILE A 222 9.29 -20.84 7.48
CA ILE A 222 8.85 -20.16 6.26
C ILE A 222 8.85 -18.66 6.54
N LYS A 223 9.75 -17.92 5.89
CA LYS A 223 9.89 -16.48 6.04
C LYS A 223 8.84 -15.71 5.24
N HIS A 224 8.69 -16.09 3.99
CA HIS A 224 7.76 -15.42 3.07
C HIS A 224 7.03 -16.44 2.19
N VAL A 225 5.80 -16.14 1.86
CA VAL A 225 4.99 -16.89 0.90
C VAL A 225 4.34 -15.92 -0.07
N VAL A 226 4.53 -16.16 -1.35
CA VAL A 226 3.86 -15.42 -2.42
C VAL A 226 3.13 -16.40 -3.31
N ARG A 227 1.84 -16.17 -3.54
CA ARG A 227 0.94 -17.11 -4.16
C ARG A 227 0.09 -16.48 -5.27
N GLU A 228 0.01 -17.17 -6.38
CA GLU A 228 -1.05 -17.02 -7.37
C GLU A 228 -1.92 -18.29 -7.29
N ALA A 229 -2.98 -18.20 -6.50
CA ALA A 229 -3.79 -19.33 -6.09
C ALA A 229 -4.30 -20.16 -7.28
N GLY A 230 -4.04 -21.47 -7.25
CA GLY A 230 -4.37 -22.41 -8.30
C GLY A 230 -3.34 -22.51 -9.44
N ASP A 231 -2.33 -21.66 -9.47
CA ASP A 231 -1.29 -21.68 -10.51
C ASP A 231 0.10 -21.99 -9.94
N ARG A 232 0.63 -21.07 -9.12
CA ARG A 232 2.01 -21.21 -8.60
C ARG A 232 2.20 -20.46 -7.29
N THR A 233 2.97 -21.05 -6.41
CA THR A 233 3.39 -20.48 -5.12
C THR A 233 4.90 -20.55 -5.00
N LYS A 234 5.52 -19.50 -4.45
CA LYS A 234 6.91 -19.50 -4.01
C LYS A 234 6.96 -19.32 -2.51
N ILE A 235 7.74 -20.17 -1.83
CA ILE A 235 7.98 -20.08 -0.39
C ILE A 235 9.48 -19.91 -0.12
N ALA A 236 9.81 -18.96 0.75
CA ALA A 236 11.19 -18.75 1.21
C ALA A 236 11.37 -19.41 2.58
N VAL A 237 12.32 -20.33 2.68
CA VAL A 237 12.55 -21.15 3.88
C VAL A 237 13.96 -20.97 4.41
N ILE A 238 14.09 -20.99 5.73
CA ILE A 238 15.38 -20.95 6.44
C ILE A 238 15.39 -21.96 7.57
N SER A 239 16.56 -22.51 7.87
CA SER A 239 16.75 -23.34 9.06
C SER A 239 17.46 -22.57 10.16
N LYS A 240 17.03 -22.74 11.41
CA LYS A 240 17.75 -22.27 12.59
C LYS A 240 18.92 -23.18 12.94
N ASN A 241 18.86 -24.43 12.50
CA ASN A 241 19.93 -25.40 12.71
C ASN A 241 20.73 -25.58 11.43
N PRO A 242 22.02 -25.21 11.40
CA PRO A 242 22.87 -25.33 10.21
C PRO A 242 23.00 -26.76 9.66
N SER A 243 22.73 -27.78 10.50
CA SER A 243 22.79 -29.18 10.07
C SER A 243 21.53 -29.65 9.34
N VAL A 244 20.50 -28.84 9.26
CA VAL A 244 19.22 -29.19 8.62
C VAL A 244 19.06 -28.35 7.36
N ASP A 245 19.04 -29.01 6.22
CA ASP A 245 18.70 -28.36 4.94
C ASP A 245 17.22 -28.01 4.89
N PRO A 246 16.85 -26.72 4.87
CA PRO A 246 15.46 -26.29 4.92
C PRO A 246 14.69 -26.65 3.65
N VAL A 247 15.34 -26.66 2.49
CA VAL A 247 14.73 -27.02 1.22
C VAL A 247 14.47 -28.51 1.16
N GLY A 248 15.49 -29.33 1.48
CA GLY A 248 15.38 -30.78 1.53
C GLY A 248 14.33 -31.27 2.51
N ALA A 249 14.21 -30.63 3.68
CA ALA A 249 13.18 -30.93 4.68
C ALA A 249 11.75 -30.71 4.13
N CYS A 250 11.53 -29.61 3.42
CA CYS A 250 10.24 -29.28 2.81
C CYS A 250 9.92 -30.16 1.60
N VAL A 251 10.90 -30.51 0.79
CA VAL A 251 10.74 -31.40 -0.38
C VAL A 251 10.43 -32.83 0.09
N GLY A 252 11.17 -33.30 1.06
CA GLY A 252 11.07 -34.68 1.57
C GLY A 252 11.63 -35.72 0.61
N VAL A 253 11.65 -36.98 1.05
CA VAL A 253 12.20 -38.10 0.28
C VAL A 253 11.46 -38.22 -1.08
N LYS A 254 12.20 -38.11 -2.18
CA LYS A 254 11.65 -38.14 -3.56
C LYS A 254 10.48 -37.16 -3.77
N GLY A 255 10.47 -36.05 -3.05
CA GLY A 255 9.42 -35.04 -3.17
C GLY A 255 8.10 -35.38 -2.46
N SER A 256 8.06 -36.39 -1.60
CA SER A 256 6.82 -36.91 -1.01
C SER A 256 6.03 -35.84 -0.24
N ARG A 257 6.70 -34.97 0.54
CA ARG A 257 6.08 -33.94 1.36
C ARG A 257 5.51 -32.81 0.51
N VAL A 258 6.32 -32.24 -0.39
CA VAL A 258 5.84 -31.19 -1.30
C VAL A 258 4.70 -31.69 -2.19
N GLN A 259 4.75 -32.97 -2.65
CA GLN A 259 3.68 -33.56 -3.44
C GLN A 259 2.38 -33.76 -2.65
N ALA A 260 2.46 -33.98 -1.32
CA ALA A 260 1.27 -34.03 -0.47
C ALA A 260 0.56 -32.66 -0.45
N VAL A 261 1.33 -31.58 -0.29
CA VAL A 261 0.80 -30.20 -0.33
C VAL A 261 0.25 -29.87 -1.74
N VAL A 262 0.98 -30.19 -2.80
CA VAL A 262 0.54 -29.98 -4.20
C VAL A 262 -0.79 -30.71 -4.48
N ARG A 263 -0.96 -31.93 -3.97
CA ARG A 263 -2.23 -32.68 -4.11
C ARG A 263 -3.38 -32.02 -3.38
N GLU A 264 -3.16 -31.52 -2.15
CA GLU A 264 -4.17 -30.76 -1.41
C GLU A 264 -4.59 -29.49 -2.16
N LEU A 265 -3.62 -28.80 -2.80
CA LEU A 265 -3.85 -27.61 -3.62
C LEU A 265 -4.25 -27.92 -5.08
N ARG A 266 -4.64 -29.16 -5.37
CA ARG A 266 -5.12 -29.63 -6.67
C ARG A 266 -4.20 -29.31 -7.85
N GLY A 267 -2.90 -29.48 -7.64
CA GLY A 267 -1.89 -29.35 -8.70
C GLY A 267 -1.26 -27.97 -8.84
N GLU A 268 -1.44 -27.07 -7.87
CA GLU A 268 -0.71 -25.80 -7.79
C GLU A 268 0.80 -26.06 -7.67
N LYS A 269 1.60 -25.42 -8.52
CA LYS A 269 3.06 -25.59 -8.50
C LYS A 269 3.67 -24.85 -7.30
N ILE A 270 4.62 -25.49 -6.64
CA ILE A 270 5.28 -24.92 -5.47
C ILE A 270 6.78 -24.89 -5.71
N ASP A 271 7.39 -23.70 -5.63
CA ASP A 271 8.83 -23.50 -5.61
C ASP A 271 9.28 -23.23 -4.18
N ILE A 272 10.21 -24.03 -3.70
CA ILE A 272 10.80 -23.91 -2.36
C ILE A 272 12.17 -23.29 -2.52
N ILE A 273 12.40 -22.15 -1.90
CA ILE A 273 13.53 -21.27 -2.12
C ILE A 273 14.27 -21.08 -0.80
N PRO A 274 15.60 -21.29 -0.76
CA PRO A 274 16.38 -20.94 0.41
C PRO A 274 16.35 -19.41 0.61
N TRP A 275 16.03 -18.99 1.81
CA TRP A 275 16.07 -17.58 2.17
C TRP A 275 17.50 -17.16 2.50
N SER A 276 17.92 -15.98 2.08
CA SER A 276 19.21 -15.38 2.39
C SER A 276 19.08 -13.93 2.80
N ASP A 277 19.93 -13.49 3.73
CA ASP A 277 20.06 -12.07 4.13
C ASP A 277 20.70 -11.22 3.00
N ASP A 278 21.54 -11.84 2.14
CA ASP A 278 22.10 -11.15 0.95
C ASP A 278 21.04 -11.08 -0.14
N PRO A 279 20.57 -9.87 -0.51
CA PRO A 279 19.57 -9.70 -1.55
C PRO A 279 19.98 -10.29 -2.89
N ARG A 280 21.27 -10.28 -3.23
CA ARG A 280 21.77 -10.80 -4.52
C ARG A 280 21.55 -12.30 -4.61
N ILE A 281 21.88 -13.02 -3.53
CA ILE A 281 21.69 -14.46 -3.46
C ILE A 281 20.19 -14.77 -3.45
N PHE A 282 19.42 -14.06 -2.62
CA PHE A 282 17.98 -14.32 -2.47
C PHE A 282 17.21 -14.05 -3.78
N ILE A 283 17.55 -12.98 -4.52
CA ILE A 283 16.92 -12.67 -5.82
C ILE A 283 17.27 -13.76 -6.84
N GLY A 284 18.53 -14.21 -6.87
CA GLY A 284 18.96 -15.27 -7.76
C GLY A 284 18.18 -16.57 -7.54
N GLU A 285 18.10 -17.02 -6.29
CA GLU A 285 17.34 -18.20 -5.89
C GLU A 285 15.83 -18.05 -6.13
N ALA A 286 15.28 -16.85 -5.92
CA ALA A 286 13.85 -16.56 -6.11
C ALA A 286 13.40 -16.72 -7.56
N LEU A 287 14.31 -16.63 -8.53
CA LEU A 287 14.03 -16.85 -9.96
C LEU A 287 14.04 -18.32 -10.35
N SER A 288 14.38 -19.23 -9.43
CA SER A 288 14.27 -20.68 -9.67
C SER A 288 12.93 -21.03 -10.35
N PRO A 289 12.92 -21.94 -11.34
CA PRO A 289 13.97 -22.87 -11.75
C PRO A 289 14.97 -22.30 -12.78
N ALA A 290 14.96 -21.02 -13.11
CA ALA A 290 15.96 -20.42 -13.99
C ALA A 290 17.30 -20.30 -13.27
N VAL A 291 18.39 -20.53 -14.00
CA VAL A 291 19.75 -20.32 -13.50
C VAL A 291 20.16 -18.88 -13.78
N VAL A 292 20.54 -18.18 -12.71
CA VAL A 292 20.97 -16.77 -12.76
C VAL A 292 22.50 -16.73 -12.77
N GLU A 293 23.08 -15.91 -13.63
CA GLU A 293 24.53 -15.75 -13.74
C GLU A 293 25.05 -14.58 -12.89
N LYS A 294 24.35 -13.43 -12.95
CA LYS A 294 24.74 -12.23 -12.22
C LYS A 294 23.52 -11.49 -11.69
N VAL A 295 23.66 -10.90 -10.52
CA VAL A 295 22.66 -10.01 -9.93
C VAL A 295 23.33 -8.71 -9.55
N GLY A 296 22.94 -7.61 -10.19
CA GLY A 296 23.29 -6.25 -9.83
C GLY A 296 22.15 -5.63 -9.03
N ILE A 297 22.45 -4.99 -7.91
CA ILE A 297 21.43 -4.31 -7.08
C ILE A 297 21.67 -2.82 -7.03
N ASN A 298 20.59 -2.06 -7.01
CA ASN A 298 20.56 -0.63 -6.70
C ASN A 298 19.74 -0.44 -5.42
N GLU A 299 20.42 -0.21 -4.31
CA GLU A 299 19.77 -0.07 -2.99
C GLU A 299 18.91 1.19 -2.88
N VAL A 300 19.27 2.26 -3.60
CA VAL A 300 18.54 3.52 -3.57
C VAL A 300 17.16 3.39 -4.21
N GLU A 301 17.09 2.72 -5.34
CA GLU A 301 15.84 2.51 -6.09
C GLU A 301 15.14 1.20 -5.72
N HIS A 302 15.74 0.40 -4.85
CA HIS A 302 15.23 -0.95 -4.50
C HIS A 302 14.99 -1.80 -5.74
N SER A 303 15.92 -1.72 -6.71
CA SER A 303 15.85 -2.40 -7.99
C SER A 303 17.05 -3.33 -8.22
N ALA A 304 16.81 -4.40 -8.96
CA ALA A 304 17.83 -5.40 -9.31
C ALA A 304 17.79 -5.69 -10.80
N ILE A 305 18.99 -5.73 -11.41
CA ILE A 305 19.19 -6.21 -12.77
C ILE A 305 19.75 -7.62 -12.66
N VAL A 306 19.05 -8.56 -13.26
CA VAL A 306 19.41 -9.98 -13.25
C VAL A 306 19.80 -10.40 -14.65
N VAL A 307 21.01 -10.94 -14.79
CA VAL A 307 21.53 -11.44 -16.05
C VAL A 307 21.41 -12.96 -16.09
N VAL A 308 20.83 -13.47 -17.15
CA VAL A 308 20.65 -14.89 -17.39
C VAL A 308 21.15 -15.26 -18.79
N ALA A 309 21.57 -16.50 -18.99
CA ALA A 309 21.87 -17.00 -20.33
C ALA A 309 20.64 -16.85 -21.25
N ASP A 310 20.86 -16.60 -22.55
CA ASP A 310 19.78 -16.39 -23.53
C ASP A 310 18.73 -17.51 -23.51
N GLN A 311 19.17 -18.75 -23.30
CA GLN A 311 18.31 -19.94 -23.22
C GLN A 311 17.42 -19.94 -21.95
N GLN A 312 17.84 -19.26 -20.89
CA GLN A 312 17.14 -19.19 -19.60
C GLN A 312 16.16 -18.02 -19.52
N LEU A 313 16.25 -17.03 -20.41
CA LEU A 313 15.46 -15.80 -20.37
C LEU A 313 13.96 -16.09 -20.28
N SER A 314 13.44 -16.95 -21.16
CA SER A 314 12.01 -17.30 -21.14
C SER A 314 11.58 -18.01 -19.85
N LEU A 315 12.46 -18.79 -19.22
CA LEU A 315 12.21 -19.48 -17.97
C LEU A 315 12.25 -18.53 -16.78
N ALA A 316 13.21 -17.59 -16.78
CA ALA A 316 13.37 -16.56 -15.77
C ALA A 316 12.18 -15.62 -15.73
N ILE A 317 11.70 -15.17 -16.88
CA ILE A 317 10.48 -14.35 -17.01
C ILE A 317 9.24 -15.19 -16.65
N GLY A 318 9.17 -16.40 -17.19
CA GLY A 318 8.02 -17.29 -17.04
C GLY A 318 6.80 -16.88 -17.88
N LYS A 319 5.78 -17.73 -17.91
CA LYS A 319 4.55 -17.49 -18.66
C LYS A 319 3.86 -16.21 -18.20
N LYS A 320 3.66 -15.23 -19.10
CA LYS A 320 3.08 -13.91 -18.81
C LYS A 320 3.79 -13.16 -17.66
N GLY A 321 5.11 -13.35 -17.52
CA GLY A 321 5.89 -12.73 -16.46
C GLY A 321 5.62 -13.28 -15.05
N GLN A 322 5.04 -14.47 -14.92
CA GLN A 322 4.65 -15.04 -13.63
C GLN A 322 5.85 -15.28 -12.71
N ASN A 323 6.95 -15.84 -13.25
CA ASN A 323 8.09 -16.19 -12.42
C ASN A 323 8.77 -14.94 -11.84
N VAL A 324 9.07 -13.95 -12.68
CA VAL A 324 9.67 -12.68 -12.23
C VAL A 324 8.74 -11.90 -11.29
N ARG A 325 7.43 -11.87 -11.56
CA ARG A 325 6.46 -11.19 -10.70
C ARG A 325 6.36 -11.82 -9.31
N LEU A 326 6.36 -13.16 -9.22
CA LEU A 326 6.39 -13.86 -7.95
C LEU A 326 7.73 -13.66 -7.22
N ALA A 327 8.86 -13.69 -7.94
CA ALA A 327 10.16 -13.42 -7.37
C ALA A 327 10.27 -11.99 -6.82
N ALA A 328 9.80 -10.99 -7.58
CA ALA A 328 9.78 -9.60 -7.13
C ALA A 328 8.92 -9.40 -5.87
N LYS A 329 7.74 -10.02 -5.82
CA LYS A 329 6.89 -9.97 -4.62
C LYS A 329 7.50 -10.71 -3.42
N LEU A 330 8.22 -11.82 -3.66
CA LEU A 330 8.83 -12.61 -2.61
C LEU A 330 10.01 -11.89 -1.96
N THR A 331 10.84 -11.24 -2.78
CA THR A 331 12.06 -10.55 -2.36
C THR A 331 11.81 -9.11 -1.93
N GLY A 332 10.72 -8.49 -2.41
CA GLY A 332 10.42 -7.07 -2.22
C GLY A 332 11.20 -6.14 -3.15
N TRP A 333 11.95 -6.69 -4.12
CA TRP A 333 12.76 -5.93 -5.08
C TRP A 333 12.07 -5.84 -6.44
N LYS A 334 12.24 -4.70 -7.12
CA LYS A 334 11.91 -4.59 -8.53
C LYS A 334 12.99 -5.33 -9.33
N ILE A 335 12.59 -6.33 -10.11
CA ILE A 335 13.53 -7.20 -10.84
C ILE A 335 13.36 -6.97 -12.34
N ASP A 336 14.44 -6.54 -12.99
CA ASP A 336 14.56 -6.45 -14.43
C ASP A 336 15.50 -7.57 -14.91
N ILE A 337 15.07 -8.35 -15.90
CA ILE A 337 15.81 -9.50 -16.39
C ILE A 337 16.35 -9.20 -17.79
N LEU A 338 17.64 -9.39 -17.97
CA LEU A 338 18.33 -9.21 -19.24
C LEU A 338 19.02 -10.53 -19.64
N SER A 339 19.06 -10.80 -20.93
CA SER A 339 19.96 -11.83 -21.44
C SER A 339 21.41 -11.33 -21.44
N GLU A 340 22.40 -12.25 -21.49
CA GLU A 340 23.80 -11.87 -21.59
C GLU A 340 24.06 -10.95 -22.80
N GLY A 341 23.48 -11.31 -23.94
CA GLY A 341 23.64 -10.50 -25.16
C GLY A 341 23.02 -9.11 -25.08
N GLU A 342 21.93 -8.93 -24.35
CA GLU A 342 21.31 -7.61 -24.09
C GLU A 342 22.12 -6.80 -23.08
N TYR A 343 22.56 -7.44 -22.00
CA TYR A 343 23.40 -6.81 -20.99
C TYR A 343 24.72 -6.29 -21.54
N ASP A 344 25.41 -7.08 -22.40
CA ASP A 344 26.67 -6.67 -23.02
C ASP A 344 26.48 -5.50 -23.98
N LYS A 345 25.38 -5.48 -24.73
CA LYS A 345 25.00 -4.34 -25.60
C LYS A 345 24.71 -3.07 -24.79
N GLU A 346 23.95 -3.19 -23.71
CA GLU A 346 23.60 -2.07 -22.85
C GLU A 346 24.83 -1.49 -22.12
N ARG A 347 25.71 -2.38 -21.66
CA ARG A 347 26.98 -2.02 -21.06
C ARG A 347 27.93 -1.34 -22.07
N ALA A 348 28.01 -1.84 -23.31
CA ALA A 348 28.77 -1.21 -24.38
C ALA A 348 28.21 0.20 -24.68
N GLN A 349 26.92 0.36 -24.82
CA GLN A 349 26.27 1.67 -25.05
C GLN A 349 26.48 2.65 -23.88
N THR A 350 26.43 2.18 -22.65
CA THR A 350 26.69 3.01 -21.47
C THR A 350 28.12 3.46 -21.45
N ARG A 351 29.07 2.55 -21.74
CA ARG A 351 30.49 2.87 -21.85
C ARG A 351 30.78 3.88 -22.97
N ASP A 352 30.15 3.69 -24.13
CA ASP A 352 30.27 4.63 -25.25
C ASP A 352 29.72 6.03 -24.92
N ARG A 353 28.61 6.09 -24.20
CA ARG A 353 28.06 7.36 -23.69
C ARG A 353 28.98 8.03 -22.67
N GLU A 354 29.58 7.27 -21.75
CA GLU A 354 30.54 7.78 -20.77
C GLU A 354 31.81 8.31 -21.46
N ILE A 355 32.34 7.57 -22.43
CA ILE A 355 33.51 7.99 -23.25
C ILE A 355 33.16 9.27 -23.99
N THR A 356 32.00 9.32 -24.66
CA THR A 356 31.58 10.50 -25.44
C THR A 356 31.38 11.71 -24.51
N ALA A 357 30.81 11.51 -23.32
CA ALA A 357 30.66 12.58 -22.33
C ALA A 357 32.00 13.04 -21.75
N ALA A 358 32.95 12.12 -21.56
CA ALA A 358 34.30 12.48 -21.11
C ALA A 358 35.04 13.32 -22.16
N ILE A 359 34.96 12.91 -23.44
CA ILE A 359 35.56 13.66 -24.57
C ILE A 359 34.90 15.05 -24.68
N ALA A 360 33.58 15.15 -24.53
CA ALA A 360 32.91 16.45 -24.56
C ALA A 360 33.37 17.38 -23.44
N ARG A 361 33.56 16.86 -22.22
CA ARG A 361 34.09 17.63 -21.09
C ARG A 361 35.53 18.08 -21.30
N GLU A 362 36.38 17.22 -21.88
CA GLU A 362 37.75 17.60 -22.24
C GLU A 362 37.76 18.72 -23.29
N HIS A 363 36.93 18.63 -24.34
CA HIS A 363 36.83 19.68 -25.33
C HIS A 363 36.32 21.00 -24.77
N GLU A 364 35.35 20.96 -23.86
CA GLU A 364 34.85 22.13 -23.15
C GLU A 364 35.91 22.77 -22.27
N GLN A 365 36.69 21.95 -21.54
CA GLN A 365 37.82 22.47 -20.73
C GLN A 365 38.92 23.07 -21.62
N GLN A 366 39.24 22.46 -22.74
CA GLN A 366 40.20 22.99 -23.69
C GLN A 366 39.74 24.29 -24.33
N ALA A 367 38.47 24.40 -24.68
CA ALA A 367 37.86 25.65 -25.17
C ALA A 367 37.89 26.78 -24.13
N LEU A 368 37.58 26.47 -22.87
CA LEU A 368 37.67 27.39 -21.76
C LEU A 368 39.11 27.86 -21.51
N GLN A 369 40.10 26.95 -21.56
CA GLN A 369 41.52 27.30 -21.45
C GLN A 369 41.99 28.19 -22.62
N GLN A 370 41.58 27.88 -23.85
CA GLN A 370 41.90 28.68 -25.03
C GLN A 370 41.24 30.10 -24.95
N ALA A 371 40.00 30.19 -24.49
CA ALA A 371 39.31 31.46 -24.28
C ALA A 371 40.00 32.30 -23.18
N GLN A 372 40.46 31.66 -22.09
CA GLN A 372 41.23 32.34 -21.01
C GLN A 372 42.62 32.80 -21.49
N LEU A 373 43.29 32.02 -22.35
CA LEU A 373 44.55 32.43 -22.94
C LEU A 373 44.37 33.61 -23.90
N GLN A 374 43.33 33.57 -24.76
CA GLN A 374 43.00 34.68 -25.64
C GLN A 374 42.58 35.97 -24.87
N GLY A 375 41.81 35.82 -23.77
CA GLY A 375 41.50 36.93 -22.87
C GLY A 375 42.72 37.54 -22.24
N ARG A 376 43.70 36.77 -21.79
CA ARG A 376 44.98 37.25 -21.25
C ARG A 376 45.86 37.95 -22.28
N ILE A 377 45.80 37.53 -23.55
CA ILE A 377 46.48 38.24 -24.66
C ILE A 377 45.79 39.54 -25.02
N ALA A 378 44.50 39.66 -24.86
CA ALA A 378 43.70 40.89 -25.09
C ALA A 378 43.89 41.94 -23.96
N GLU A 379 44.18 41.51 -22.72
CA GLU A 379 44.45 42.40 -21.59
C GLU A 379 45.89 42.96 -21.57
N SER A 380 46.83 42.37 -22.30
CA SER A 380 48.14 42.94 -22.53
C SER A 380 48.05 43.87 -23.73
N GLY A 381 47.89 45.18 -23.48
CA GLY A 381 47.84 46.20 -24.52
C GLY A 381 49.03 46.12 -25.51
N PRO A 382 49.03 46.85 -26.61
CA PRO A 382 50.03 46.77 -27.64
C PRO A 382 51.42 47.17 -27.03
N THR A 383 52.38 46.27 -27.19
CA THR A 383 53.75 46.45 -26.68
C THR A 383 54.59 47.15 -27.73
N ILE A 384 55.75 47.77 -27.30
CA ILE A 384 56.71 48.40 -28.19
C ILE A 384 57.19 47.47 -29.31
N GLU A 385 57.28 46.18 -29.04
CA GLU A 385 57.66 45.13 -29.97
C GLU A 385 56.61 44.88 -31.09
N SER A 386 55.38 45.35 -30.89
CA SER A 386 54.32 45.24 -31.89
C SER A 386 54.36 46.32 -32.95
N LEU A 387 55.22 47.34 -32.79
CA LEU A 387 55.39 48.41 -33.77
C LEU A 387 56.12 47.93 -35.03
N PRO A 388 55.61 48.26 -36.21
CA PRO A 388 56.26 47.86 -37.47
C PRO A 388 57.66 48.44 -37.59
N GLY A 389 58.65 47.57 -37.74
CA GLY A 389 60.04 47.93 -37.85
C GLY A 389 60.83 47.95 -36.51
N VAL A 390 60.21 47.62 -35.41
CA VAL A 390 60.86 47.46 -34.10
C VAL A 390 61.10 45.98 -33.82
N GLY A 391 62.36 45.58 -34.04
CA GLY A 391 62.80 44.24 -33.60
C GLY A 391 63.28 44.27 -32.13
N PRO A 392 63.48 43.09 -31.49
CA PRO A 392 63.79 42.98 -30.05
C PRO A 392 65.01 43.78 -29.64
N LYS A 393 65.99 43.94 -30.53
CA LYS A 393 67.19 44.77 -30.26
C LYS A 393 66.90 46.28 -30.21
N LEU A 394 65.99 46.73 -31.09
CA LEU A 394 65.61 48.14 -31.11
C LEU A 394 64.63 48.45 -29.97
N ALA A 395 63.74 47.53 -29.65
CA ALA A 395 62.88 47.65 -28.45
C ALA A 395 63.66 47.81 -27.16
N ALA A 396 64.73 47.02 -26.97
CA ALA A 396 65.59 47.09 -25.82
C ALA A 396 66.34 48.41 -25.75
N LEU A 397 66.80 48.97 -26.88
CA LEU A 397 67.48 50.26 -26.95
C LEU A 397 66.54 51.45 -26.67
N LEU A 398 65.26 51.35 -27.17
CA LEU A 398 64.23 52.34 -26.87
C LEU A 398 63.87 52.31 -25.38
N GLN A 399 63.75 51.20 -24.77
CA GLN A 399 63.50 51.00 -23.34
C GLN A 399 64.67 51.55 -22.49
N ALA A 400 65.92 51.27 -22.87
CA ALA A 400 67.12 51.78 -22.20
C ALA A 400 67.28 53.31 -22.29
N ALA A 401 66.71 53.92 -23.34
CA ALA A 401 66.64 55.35 -23.57
C ALA A 401 65.46 56.04 -22.88
N GLY A 402 64.60 55.27 -22.14
CA GLY A 402 63.48 55.84 -21.37
C GLY A 402 62.13 55.81 -22.13
N PHE A 403 62.11 55.27 -23.36
CA PHE A 403 60.88 55.04 -24.17
C PHE A 403 60.34 53.64 -23.99
N ASP A 404 59.86 53.33 -22.77
CA ASP A 404 59.44 52.02 -22.31
C ASP A 404 57.95 51.73 -22.58
N THR A 405 57.18 52.73 -23.02
CA THR A 405 55.75 52.59 -23.36
C THR A 405 55.39 53.21 -24.70
N LEU A 406 54.28 52.75 -25.36
CA LEU A 406 53.86 53.30 -26.63
C LEU A 406 53.44 54.80 -26.52
N GLU A 407 52.87 55.17 -25.36
CA GLU A 407 52.48 56.55 -25.10
C GLU A 407 53.72 57.49 -25.12
N LYS A 408 54.83 57.07 -24.47
CA LYS A 408 56.08 57.86 -24.45
C LYS A 408 56.70 57.98 -25.88
N ILE A 409 56.57 57.00 -26.71
CA ILE A 409 57.04 57.05 -28.11
C ILE A 409 56.13 57.96 -28.93
N ALA A 410 54.78 57.88 -28.72
CA ALA A 410 53.80 58.68 -29.45
C ALA A 410 53.92 60.22 -29.07
N GLU A 411 54.28 60.54 -27.86
CA GLU A 411 54.41 61.91 -27.37
C GLU A 411 55.84 62.50 -27.62
N ALA A 412 56.77 61.63 -27.92
CA ALA A 412 58.15 62.07 -28.16
C ALA A 412 58.29 62.93 -29.44
N ALA A 413 59.07 64.02 -29.33
CA ALA A 413 59.45 64.68 -30.55
C ALA A 413 60.40 63.83 -31.36
N PRO A 414 60.26 63.74 -32.70
CA PRO A 414 61.11 62.91 -33.54
C PRO A 414 62.65 63.08 -33.25
N ASP A 415 63.05 64.30 -32.97
CA ASP A 415 64.43 64.61 -32.65
C ASP A 415 64.91 63.91 -31.36
N ALA A 416 64.07 63.71 -30.37
CA ALA A 416 64.45 63.04 -29.12
C ALA A 416 64.72 61.53 -29.37
N LEU A 417 64.00 60.89 -30.29
CA LEU A 417 64.20 59.51 -30.66
C LEU A 417 65.45 59.26 -31.52
N THR A 418 66.00 60.27 -32.17
CA THR A 418 67.22 60.15 -32.92
C THR A 418 68.50 60.06 -31.99
N SER A 419 68.33 60.29 -30.72
CA SER A 419 69.39 60.05 -29.69
C SER A 419 69.62 58.57 -29.45
N VAL A 420 68.63 57.66 -29.84
CA VAL A 420 68.74 56.24 -29.68
C VAL A 420 69.62 55.65 -30.82
N PRO A 421 70.58 54.84 -30.53
CA PRO A 421 71.41 54.20 -31.52
C PRO A 421 70.54 53.39 -32.54
N MET A 422 70.80 53.49 -33.85
CA MET A 422 70.06 52.88 -34.94
C MET A 422 68.71 53.56 -35.34
N VAL A 423 68.33 54.66 -34.73
CA VAL A 423 67.13 55.43 -35.04
C VAL A 423 67.56 56.72 -35.80
N GLY A 424 67.35 56.68 -37.10
CA GLY A 424 67.50 57.89 -37.91
C GLY A 424 66.20 58.70 -37.99
N GLU A 425 66.32 60.01 -38.45
CA GLU A 425 65.17 60.94 -38.50
C GLU A 425 63.89 60.39 -39.15
N LYS A 426 64.03 59.63 -40.28
CA LYS A 426 62.91 58.96 -40.99
C LYS A 426 62.34 57.79 -40.20
N VAL A 427 63.14 57.10 -39.42
CA VAL A 427 62.74 56.01 -38.57
C VAL A 427 62.01 56.50 -37.34
N ALA A 428 62.47 57.58 -36.74
CA ALA A 428 61.88 58.28 -35.61
C ALA A 428 60.46 58.78 -35.93
N GLN A 429 60.27 59.42 -37.10
CA GLN A 429 58.92 59.84 -37.56
C GLN A 429 57.98 58.70 -37.71
N LYS A 430 58.44 57.58 -38.36
CA LYS A 430 57.60 56.36 -38.52
C LYS A 430 57.25 55.67 -37.19
N LEU A 431 58.15 55.69 -36.24
CA LEU A 431 57.89 55.12 -34.93
C LEU A 431 56.80 55.90 -34.15
N VAL A 432 56.86 57.23 -34.19
CA VAL A 432 55.88 58.11 -33.57
C VAL A 432 54.49 57.91 -34.26
N GLU A 433 54.45 57.88 -35.58
CA GLU A 433 53.19 57.64 -36.31
C GLU A 433 52.63 56.26 -36.06
N ALA A 434 53.46 55.20 -36.01
CA ALA A 434 53.04 53.86 -35.72
C ALA A 434 52.58 53.70 -34.29
N ALA A 435 53.23 54.35 -33.30
CA ALA A 435 52.79 54.34 -31.93
C ALA A 435 51.44 55.06 -31.72
N LYS A 436 51.23 56.20 -32.41
CA LYS A 436 49.93 56.91 -32.41
C LYS A 436 48.82 56.07 -33.02
N ALA A 437 49.09 55.38 -34.12
CA ALA A 437 48.14 54.51 -34.79
C ALA A 437 47.78 53.30 -33.93
N ALA A 438 48.78 52.69 -33.26
CA ALA A 438 48.58 51.57 -32.36
C ALA A 438 47.72 51.93 -31.13
N LEU A 439 47.98 53.10 -30.51
CA LEU A 439 47.19 53.63 -29.41
C LEU A 439 45.74 53.99 -29.84
N ALA A 440 45.57 54.59 -31.00
CA ALA A 440 44.23 54.95 -31.52
C ALA A 440 43.42 53.70 -31.84
N GLY A 441 44.07 52.65 -32.35
CA GLY A 441 43.40 51.35 -32.58
C GLY A 441 42.98 50.63 -31.32
N TYR A 442 43.76 50.74 -30.25
CA TYR A 442 43.48 50.15 -28.95
C TYR A 442 42.33 50.87 -28.21
N SER A 443 42.32 52.19 -28.20
CA SER A 443 41.24 52.98 -27.59
C SER A 443 39.89 52.83 -28.33
N ALA A 444 39.90 52.62 -29.62
CA ALA A 444 38.67 52.33 -30.39
C ALA A 444 38.11 50.90 -30.13
N GLY A 445 38.97 49.93 -29.82
CA GLY A 445 38.63 48.59 -29.39
C GLY A 445 37.99 48.51 -28.00
N GLU A 446 38.50 49.32 -27.04
CA GLU A 446 37.93 49.40 -25.68
C GLU A 446 36.52 50.06 -25.68
N GLN A 447 36.28 51.07 -26.48
CA GLN A 447 34.94 51.66 -26.60
C GLN A 447 33.92 50.71 -27.25
N SER A 448 34.32 49.88 -28.21
CA SER A 448 33.46 48.90 -28.80
C SER A 448 33.12 47.74 -27.86
N GLN A 449 34.00 47.38 -26.93
CA GLN A 449 33.72 46.35 -25.93
C GLN A 449 32.87 46.89 -24.76
N ALA A 450 33.01 48.14 -24.37
CA ALA A 450 32.17 48.77 -23.38
C ALA A 450 30.73 48.95 -23.81
N ASP A 451 30.50 49.25 -25.09
CA ASP A 451 29.15 49.32 -25.67
C ASP A 451 28.50 47.97 -25.85
N ALA A 452 29.26 46.90 -26.10
CA ALA A 452 28.75 45.54 -26.17
C ALA A 452 28.39 44.97 -24.79
N ALA A 453 29.08 45.34 -23.72
CA ALA A 453 28.81 44.94 -22.35
C ALA A 453 27.58 45.68 -21.75
N SER A 454 27.26 46.86 -22.19
CA SER A 454 26.12 47.64 -21.70
C SER A 454 24.78 47.25 -22.37
N GLY A 455 24.82 46.46 -23.45
CA GLY A 455 23.64 46.00 -24.17
C GLY A 455 23.09 44.64 -23.72
N ALA A 456 23.72 43.96 -22.75
CA ALA A 456 23.35 42.59 -22.34
C ALA A 456 22.48 42.49 -21.07
N ASP A 457 22.07 43.63 -20.47
CA ASP A 457 21.31 43.64 -19.19
C ASP A 457 19.89 44.22 -19.32
N THR A 458 19.20 43.95 -20.42
CA THR A 458 17.75 44.18 -20.50
C THR A 458 17.07 43.07 -21.25
N GLY A 459 16.55 42.07 -20.51
CA GLY A 459 15.65 41.11 -21.16
C GLY A 459 15.51 39.75 -20.47
N THR A 460 15.15 39.72 -19.18
CA THR A 460 14.43 38.57 -18.64
C THR A 460 13.60 39.03 -17.45
N ASP A 461 12.39 39.49 -17.73
CA ASP A 461 11.28 39.40 -16.79
C ASP A 461 10.00 39.12 -17.53
N ALA A 462 9.13 38.32 -16.90
CA ALA A 462 7.75 38.01 -17.21
C ALA A 462 7.46 36.82 -18.14
N GLY A 463 6.95 35.81 -17.53
CA GLY A 463 6.27 34.69 -18.17
C GLY A 463 5.73 33.63 -17.21
N GLU A 464 5.31 34.02 -15.97
CA GLU A 464 4.24 33.27 -15.29
C GLU A 464 2.93 33.51 -16.04
N ASN A 465 2.25 32.49 -16.49
CA ASN A 465 0.88 32.29 -16.04
C ASN A 465 0.18 31.12 -16.74
N THR A 466 -0.42 30.30 -15.91
CA THR A 466 -1.76 29.72 -16.00
C THR A 466 -2.17 28.97 -17.28
N ALA A 467 -2.41 27.70 -17.08
CA ALA A 467 -3.58 27.04 -17.65
C ALA A 467 -4.11 26.01 -16.67
N ALA A 468 -5.01 26.49 -15.84
CA ALA A 468 -5.99 25.65 -15.16
C ALA A 468 -7.23 25.58 -16.07
N ALA A 469 -7.88 24.40 -16.00
CA ALA A 469 -9.31 24.19 -16.21
C ALA A 469 -9.89 24.41 -17.65
N SER A 470 -10.35 23.33 -18.22
CA SER A 470 -11.73 23.23 -18.66
C SER A 470 -12.17 21.78 -18.67
N ALA A 471 -12.99 21.50 -17.67
CA ALA A 471 -13.88 20.37 -17.61
C ALA A 471 -15.09 20.66 -18.51
N ALA A 472 -15.78 19.61 -18.77
CA ALA A 472 -17.23 19.51 -18.94
C ALA A 472 -17.74 19.26 -20.38
N ASN A 473 -18.49 18.17 -20.36
CA ASN A 473 -19.76 17.95 -21.06
C ASN A 473 -19.69 17.61 -22.56
N ASP A 474 -20.17 16.46 -22.95
CA ASP A 474 -21.58 16.23 -23.22
C ASP A 474 -21.86 14.75 -23.57
N THR A 475 -22.75 14.23 -22.84
CA THR A 475 -23.99 13.52 -23.09
C THR A 475 -24.18 12.67 -24.33
N SER A 476 -24.83 11.57 -24.05
CA SER A 476 -25.87 10.86 -24.82
C SER A 476 -25.37 9.92 -25.92
N GLY A 477 -25.74 8.69 -25.80
CA GLY A 477 -26.94 8.12 -26.13
C GLY A 477 -26.88 6.71 -26.67
N ARG A 478 -27.73 5.87 -26.13
CA ARG A 478 -28.47 4.75 -26.75
C ARG A 478 -27.74 3.46 -27.17
N ALA A 479 -28.05 2.46 -26.42
CA ALA A 479 -28.90 1.32 -26.82
C ALA A 479 -28.28 0.30 -27.80
N SER A 480 -27.99 -0.85 -27.31
CA SER A 480 -28.69 -2.10 -27.55
C SER A 480 -28.21 -3.14 -26.55
#